data_83f80b9f3afc558c35b952327771528a
#
_entry.id   83f80b9f3afc558c35b952327771528a
#
_cell.length_a   1.000
_cell.length_b   1.000
_cell.length_c   1.000
_cell.angle_alpha   90.00
_cell.angle_beta   90.00
_cell.angle_gamma   90.00
#
_symmetry.space_group_name_H-M   'P 1'
#
loop_
_entity.id
_entity.type
_entity.pdbx_description
1 polymer ?
#
loop_
_entity_poly.entity_id
_entity_poly.type
_entity_poly.pdbx_seq_one_letter_code
_entity_poly.pdbx_strand_id
1 'polypeptide(L)'
;MDPRGATELQMEMLHKHVPKELLDKVQICTSVPGKVPIDPNKVNILWQKNSYDQPNLLEFFGNKERHKEYDWYIFNSHWNYEKFRYFFNIPEDRSVVIKNGTSNFPKRKIYKKGDPVKLIHHCTPWRGLNVLLAAMQEIKDPNITLDVYSSTQVYGDAFKNANDDEFKPLYEQAKKLPNVNYIGYKPNEYILEHMTDYDMFVYPSVFEETFCASALEALASGVHVITNNFGALYETCAEWPVYVNYTENHRNMAHATASAIVTAASYLHEDFIQEHLDEQVKFYKRFYSWNKKAMEWQSFLKGAIDEKFKA
;
A
#
# COMPACT_ATOMS: atom_id res chain seq x y z
N MET A 1 -19.01 10.93 3.40
CA MET A 1 -18.33 9.90 2.57
C MET A 1 -17.92 8.78 3.49
N ASP A 2 -18.16 7.53 3.09
CA ASP A 2 -17.72 6.36 3.83
C ASP A 2 -16.22 6.13 3.62
N PRO A 3 -15.55 5.44 4.56
CA PRO A 3 -14.16 5.03 4.42
C PRO A 3 -13.96 4.22 3.14
N ARG A 4 -12.89 4.52 2.39
CA ARG A 4 -12.53 3.78 1.17
C ARG A 4 -11.02 3.65 1.03
N GLY A 5 -10.41 3.10 2.07
CA GLY A 5 -9.00 2.78 2.10
C GLY A 5 -8.67 1.46 1.37
N ALA A 6 -7.41 1.07 1.43
CA ALA A 6 -6.93 -0.15 0.76
C ALA A 6 -7.69 -1.41 1.20
N THR A 7 -8.16 -1.49 2.45
CA THR A 7 -8.90 -2.66 2.96
C THR A 7 -10.24 -2.81 2.25
N GLU A 8 -11.01 -1.74 2.15
CA GLU A 8 -12.32 -1.71 1.50
C GLU A 8 -12.19 -2.03 0.01
N LEU A 9 -11.23 -1.39 -0.68
CA LEU A 9 -10.97 -1.66 -2.10
C LEU A 9 -10.57 -3.12 -2.36
N GLN A 10 -9.73 -3.72 -1.51
CA GLN A 10 -9.35 -5.13 -1.65
C GLN A 10 -10.53 -6.09 -1.39
N MET A 11 -11.44 -5.75 -0.46
CA MET A 11 -12.68 -6.53 -0.26
C MET A 11 -13.63 -6.43 -1.45
N GLU A 12 -13.83 -5.24 -2.02
CA GLU A 12 -14.62 -5.05 -3.24
C GLU A 12 -14.06 -5.90 -4.39
N MET A 13 -12.75 -5.90 -4.57
CA MET A 13 -12.09 -6.68 -5.61
C MET A 13 -12.16 -8.19 -5.37
N LEU A 14 -12.10 -8.64 -4.11
CA LEU A 14 -12.33 -10.04 -3.74
C LEU A 14 -13.74 -10.48 -4.18
N HIS A 15 -14.76 -9.72 -3.82
CA HIS A 15 -16.15 -10.00 -4.21
C HIS A 15 -16.38 -9.96 -5.72
N LYS A 16 -15.64 -9.13 -6.45
CA LYS A 16 -15.73 -9.02 -7.90
C LYS A 16 -15.11 -10.21 -8.64
N HIS A 17 -14.03 -10.79 -8.10
CA HIS A 17 -13.20 -11.74 -8.83
C HIS A 17 -13.29 -13.20 -8.30
N VAL A 18 -13.79 -13.39 -7.10
CA VAL A 18 -13.97 -14.74 -6.50
C VAL A 18 -15.43 -15.17 -6.61
N PRO A 19 -15.72 -16.42 -7.02
CA PRO A 19 -17.08 -16.92 -7.14
C PRO A 19 -17.89 -16.81 -5.85
N LYS A 20 -19.13 -16.35 -5.99
CA LYS A 20 -20.05 -16.15 -4.86
C LYS A 20 -20.28 -17.41 -4.05
N GLU A 21 -20.33 -18.57 -4.70
CA GLU A 21 -20.55 -19.88 -4.09
C GLU A 21 -19.45 -20.25 -3.08
N LEU A 22 -18.22 -19.72 -3.25
CA LEU A 22 -17.15 -19.87 -2.26
C LEU A 22 -17.29 -18.84 -1.14
N LEU A 23 -17.62 -17.60 -1.50
CA LEU A 23 -17.76 -16.51 -0.53
C LEU A 23 -18.94 -16.72 0.43
N ASP A 24 -20.04 -17.34 -0.04
CA ASP A 24 -21.21 -17.64 0.80
C ASP A 24 -20.90 -18.65 1.92
N LYS A 25 -19.84 -19.47 1.77
CA LYS A 25 -19.40 -20.46 2.74
C LYS A 25 -18.37 -19.97 3.75
N VAL A 26 -17.96 -18.71 3.63
CA VAL A 26 -16.94 -18.14 4.51
C VAL A 26 -17.43 -16.85 5.17
N GLN A 27 -16.84 -16.52 6.31
CA GLN A 27 -17.03 -15.26 7.02
C GLN A 27 -15.68 -14.57 7.14
N ILE A 28 -15.52 -13.43 6.48
CA ILE A 28 -14.25 -12.71 6.48
C ILE A 28 -14.36 -11.47 7.38
N CYS A 29 -13.57 -11.46 8.46
CA CYS A 29 -13.34 -10.32 9.30
C CYS A 29 -12.05 -9.63 8.86
N THR A 30 -12.06 -8.31 8.67
CA THR A 30 -10.87 -7.57 8.24
C THR A 30 -10.27 -6.77 9.38
N SER A 31 -8.96 -6.84 9.53
CA SER A 31 -8.10 -6.02 10.39
C SER A 31 -8.34 -6.15 11.90
N VAL A 32 -9.57 -5.93 12.38
CA VAL A 32 -9.89 -5.91 13.82
C VAL A 32 -10.74 -7.14 14.18
N PRO A 33 -10.22 -8.06 15.00
CA PRO A 33 -10.95 -9.24 15.44
C PRO A 33 -12.24 -8.88 16.17
N GLY A 34 -13.31 -9.68 15.97
CA GLY A 34 -14.61 -9.45 16.62
C GLY A 34 -15.48 -8.37 15.96
N LYS A 35 -14.98 -7.66 14.95
CA LYS A 35 -15.75 -6.67 14.18
C LYS A 35 -16.91 -7.32 13.40
N VAL A 36 -16.74 -8.57 13.05
CA VAL A 36 -17.75 -9.44 12.45
C VAL A 36 -17.94 -10.65 13.38
N PRO A 37 -19.18 -11.01 13.79
CA PRO A 37 -19.42 -12.17 14.66
C PRO A 37 -18.96 -13.48 14.01
N ILE A 38 -18.52 -14.44 14.83
CA ILE A 38 -18.20 -15.77 14.38
C ILE A 38 -19.48 -16.51 13.94
N ASP A 39 -19.46 -17.10 12.76
CA ASP A 39 -20.55 -17.96 12.25
C ASP A 39 -20.10 -19.42 12.26
N PRO A 40 -20.67 -20.28 13.12
CA PRO A 40 -20.27 -21.69 13.23
C PRO A 40 -20.54 -22.48 11.94
N ASN A 41 -21.43 -22.02 11.06
CA ASN A 41 -21.78 -22.65 9.80
C ASN A 41 -20.90 -22.22 8.62
N LYS A 42 -19.89 -21.38 8.87
CA LYS A 42 -18.96 -20.86 7.85
C LYS A 42 -17.51 -21.05 8.27
N VAL A 43 -16.61 -21.02 7.31
CA VAL A 43 -15.17 -20.85 7.60
C VAL A 43 -14.93 -19.42 8.03
N ASN A 44 -14.51 -19.22 9.28
CA ASN A 44 -14.24 -17.90 9.83
C ASN A 44 -12.79 -17.51 9.57
N ILE A 45 -12.58 -16.44 8.83
CA ILE A 45 -11.27 -15.97 8.37
C ILE A 45 -11.01 -14.59 8.94
N LEU A 46 -9.86 -14.40 9.57
CA LEU A 46 -9.34 -13.08 9.89
C LEU A 46 -8.34 -12.63 8.83
N TRP A 47 -8.75 -11.69 7.97
CA TRP A 47 -7.86 -11.08 6.98
C TRP A 47 -7.15 -9.87 7.57
N GLN A 48 -5.93 -10.09 8.11
CA GLN A 48 -5.18 -9.09 8.83
C GLN A 48 -4.45 -8.14 7.86
N LYS A 49 -4.72 -6.85 8.04
CA LYS A 49 -4.15 -5.76 7.25
C LYS A 49 -3.50 -4.67 8.10
N ASN A 50 -3.80 -4.65 9.40
CA ASN A 50 -3.22 -3.73 10.35
C ASN A 50 -1.84 -4.24 10.82
N SER A 51 -1.01 -3.31 11.31
CA SER A 51 0.24 -3.66 11.97
C SER A 51 0.01 -4.27 13.35
N TYR A 52 0.93 -5.09 13.78
CA TYR A 52 0.90 -5.87 15.03
C TYR A 52 0.87 -5.02 16.31
N ASP A 53 1.38 -3.79 16.25
CA ASP A 53 1.57 -2.87 17.37
C ASP A 53 0.35 -2.00 17.67
N GLN A 54 -0.76 -2.19 16.94
CA GLN A 54 -1.96 -1.39 17.17
C GLN A 54 -2.67 -1.81 18.47
N PRO A 55 -2.96 -0.85 19.38
CA PRO A 55 -3.54 -1.14 20.70
C PRO A 55 -4.83 -1.95 20.68
N ASN A 56 -5.70 -1.72 19.67
CA ASN A 56 -6.97 -2.42 19.52
C ASN A 56 -6.85 -3.91 19.10
N LEU A 57 -5.64 -4.39 18.83
CA LEU A 57 -5.36 -5.78 18.49
C LEU A 57 -4.84 -6.58 19.70
N LEU A 58 -4.25 -5.90 20.69
CA LEU A 58 -3.55 -6.54 21.81
C LEU A 58 -4.47 -7.40 22.67
N GLU A 59 -5.71 -7.00 22.89
CA GLU A 59 -6.69 -7.78 23.67
C GLU A 59 -6.95 -9.15 23.05
N PHE A 60 -7.07 -9.21 21.72
CA PHE A 60 -7.31 -10.47 21.02
C PHE A 60 -6.04 -11.29 20.90
N PHE A 61 -5.00 -10.74 20.26
CA PHE A 61 -3.78 -11.49 19.94
C PHE A 61 -2.92 -11.80 21.17
N GLY A 62 -3.02 -11.03 22.26
CA GLY A 62 -2.38 -11.33 23.54
C GLY A 62 -2.97 -12.53 24.27
N ASN A 63 -4.17 -12.98 23.90
CA ASN A 63 -4.84 -14.15 24.46
C ASN A 63 -4.83 -15.32 23.48
N LYS A 64 -3.92 -16.28 23.71
CA LYS A 64 -3.74 -17.46 22.82
C LYS A 64 -5.00 -18.32 22.68
N GLU A 65 -5.86 -18.38 23.68
CA GLU A 65 -7.11 -19.15 23.59
C GLU A 65 -8.07 -18.55 22.56
N ARG A 66 -8.02 -17.23 22.37
CA ARG A 66 -8.83 -16.53 21.37
C ARG A 66 -8.37 -16.79 19.94
N HIS A 67 -7.13 -17.27 19.73
CA HIS A 67 -6.67 -17.64 18.40
C HIS A 67 -7.49 -18.81 17.80
N LYS A 68 -8.22 -19.56 18.60
CA LYS A 68 -9.11 -20.63 18.15
C LYS A 68 -10.47 -20.12 17.62
N GLU A 69 -10.77 -18.82 17.80
CA GLU A 69 -12.02 -18.22 17.32
C GLU A 69 -12.09 -18.17 15.79
N TYR A 70 -10.95 -18.06 15.12
CA TYR A 70 -10.87 -18.07 13.67
C TYR A 70 -10.29 -19.38 13.15
N ASP A 71 -10.88 -19.90 12.08
CA ASP A 71 -10.37 -21.09 11.40
C ASP A 71 -9.05 -20.80 10.67
N TRP A 72 -8.93 -19.59 10.11
CA TRP A 72 -7.77 -19.17 9.33
C TRP A 72 -7.40 -17.70 9.53
N TYR A 73 -6.09 -17.43 9.42
CA TYR A 73 -5.48 -16.11 9.43
C TYR A 73 -4.85 -15.83 8.06
N ILE A 74 -5.24 -14.74 7.42
CA ILE A 74 -4.64 -14.32 6.14
C ILE A 74 -3.92 -12.99 6.34
N PHE A 75 -2.67 -12.95 5.90
CA PHE A 75 -1.82 -11.76 5.98
C PHE A 75 -1.57 -11.19 4.58
N ASN A 76 -1.40 -9.89 4.48
CA ASN A 76 -1.15 -9.19 3.22
C ASN A 76 0.33 -9.18 2.81
N SER A 77 1.25 -9.62 3.68
CA SER A 77 2.68 -9.78 3.41
C SER A 77 3.30 -10.82 4.33
N HIS A 78 4.46 -11.36 3.96
CA HIS A 78 5.26 -12.22 4.85
C HIS A 78 5.80 -11.41 6.02
N TRP A 79 6.20 -10.16 5.78
CA TRP A 79 6.63 -9.26 6.85
C TRP A 79 5.54 -9.13 7.94
N ASN A 80 4.28 -8.88 7.55
CA ASN A 80 3.18 -8.76 8.51
C ASN A 80 2.91 -10.08 9.23
N TYR A 81 2.89 -11.20 8.51
CA TYR A 81 2.78 -12.54 9.09
C TYR A 81 3.87 -12.82 10.14
N GLU A 82 5.15 -12.56 9.81
CA GLU A 82 6.28 -12.79 10.71
C GLU A 82 6.19 -11.96 11.99
N LYS A 83 5.72 -10.70 11.90
CA LYS A 83 5.48 -9.87 13.09
C LYS A 83 4.44 -10.50 14.01
N PHE A 84 3.28 -10.92 13.49
CA PHE A 84 2.25 -11.58 14.28
C PHE A 84 2.72 -12.93 14.84
N ARG A 85 3.45 -13.72 14.07
CA ARG A 85 4.04 -14.97 14.51
C ARG A 85 5.01 -14.73 15.67
N TYR A 86 5.90 -13.78 15.53
CA TYR A 86 6.94 -13.49 16.52
C TYR A 86 6.37 -12.91 17.83
N PHE A 87 5.45 -11.93 17.73
CA PHE A 87 4.95 -11.25 18.93
C PHE A 87 3.82 -12.00 19.63
N PHE A 88 2.98 -12.70 18.89
CA PHE A 88 1.77 -13.32 19.44
C PHE A 88 1.74 -14.83 19.34
N ASN A 89 2.72 -15.44 18.67
CA ASN A 89 2.76 -16.90 18.48
C ASN A 89 1.46 -17.44 17.89
N ILE A 90 0.96 -16.82 16.83
CA ILE A 90 -0.23 -17.26 16.11
C ILE A 90 -0.03 -18.66 15.52
N PRO A 91 -1.11 -19.45 15.27
CA PRO A 91 -0.99 -20.79 14.71
C PRO A 91 -0.43 -20.77 13.29
N GLU A 92 0.73 -21.39 13.08
CA GLU A 92 1.41 -21.40 11.77
C GLU A 92 0.64 -22.26 10.75
N ASP A 93 0.05 -23.36 11.19
CA ASP A 93 -0.75 -24.29 10.39
C ASP A 93 -2.10 -23.71 9.94
N ARG A 94 -2.50 -22.58 10.52
CA ARG A 94 -3.73 -21.83 10.22
C ARG A 94 -3.46 -20.45 9.64
N SER A 95 -2.25 -20.20 9.18
CA SER A 95 -1.83 -18.89 8.67
C SER A 95 -1.37 -18.97 7.22
N VAL A 96 -1.85 -18.06 6.38
CA VAL A 96 -1.53 -17.97 4.95
C VAL A 96 -1.23 -16.53 4.56
N VAL A 97 -0.29 -16.33 3.66
CA VAL A 97 -0.03 -15.01 3.06
C VAL A 97 -0.66 -14.95 1.67
N ILE A 98 -1.63 -14.06 1.51
CA ILE A 98 -2.19 -13.68 0.20
C ILE A 98 -2.03 -12.18 0.04
N LYS A 99 -1.08 -11.78 -0.79
CA LYS A 99 -0.75 -10.37 -1.02
C LYS A 99 -1.89 -9.63 -1.71
N ASN A 100 -1.98 -8.32 -1.50
CA ASN A 100 -2.95 -7.48 -2.19
C ASN A 100 -2.73 -7.53 -3.71
N GLY A 101 -3.80 -7.25 -4.46
CA GLY A 101 -3.76 -7.18 -5.91
C GLY A 101 -4.15 -5.81 -6.45
N THR A 102 -3.88 -5.61 -7.75
CA THR A 102 -4.40 -4.47 -8.52
C THR A 102 -4.96 -4.94 -9.85
N SER A 103 -5.88 -4.20 -10.42
CA SER A 103 -6.40 -4.41 -11.79
C SER A 103 -5.96 -3.33 -12.76
N ASN A 104 -5.20 -2.34 -12.28
CA ASN A 104 -4.78 -1.20 -13.08
C ASN A 104 -3.39 -1.48 -13.70
N PHE A 105 -3.38 -1.69 -15.01
CA PHE A 105 -2.16 -1.88 -15.81
C PHE A 105 -2.27 -1.04 -17.08
N PRO A 106 -2.21 0.30 -16.95
CA PRO A 106 -2.33 1.20 -18.08
C PRO A 106 -1.11 1.09 -19.00
N LYS A 107 -1.21 1.66 -20.19
CA LYS A 107 -0.04 1.89 -21.03
C LYS A 107 0.81 2.97 -20.38
N ARG A 108 2.04 2.63 -19.96
CA ARG A 108 2.91 3.60 -19.30
C ARG A 108 3.33 4.74 -20.21
N LYS A 109 3.63 5.88 -19.62
CA LYS A 109 4.29 7.01 -20.28
C LYS A 109 5.75 6.63 -20.59
N ILE A 110 6.26 7.10 -21.74
CA ILE A 110 7.67 7.07 -22.10
C ILE A 110 8.23 8.46 -21.85
N TYR A 111 9.19 8.57 -20.95
CA TYR A 111 9.87 9.83 -20.65
C TYR A 111 10.94 10.11 -21.71
N LYS A 112 11.03 11.36 -22.17
CA LYS A 112 12.02 11.80 -23.15
C LYS A 112 12.99 12.78 -22.52
N LYS A 113 14.21 12.81 -23.02
CA LYS A 113 15.23 13.75 -22.56
C LYS A 113 14.73 15.19 -22.68
N GLY A 114 14.78 15.90 -21.56
CA GLY A 114 14.36 17.31 -21.48
C GLY A 114 12.88 17.53 -21.14
N ASP A 115 12.08 16.49 -21.02
CA ASP A 115 10.72 16.60 -20.48
C ASP A 115 10.77 17.03 -19.02
N PRO A 116 9.80 17.83 -18.53
CA PRO A 116 9.65 18.06 -17.09
C PRO A 116 9.36 16.75 -16.35
N VAL A 117 9.95 16.59 -15.17
CA VAL A 117 9.75 15.43 -14.31
C VAL A 117 8.63 15.71 -13.32
N LYS A 118 7.55 14.94 -13.41
CA LYS A 118 6.39 15.07 -12.54
C LYS A 118 6.37 13.95 -11.50
N LEU A 119 6.42 14.35 -10.24
CA LEU A 119 6.33 13.44 -9.09
C LEU A 119 4.89 13.37 -8.59
N ILE A 120 4.51 12.21 -8.06
CA ILE A 120 3.25 12.02 -7.32
C ILE A 120 3.51 11.47 -5.93
N HIS A 121 2.72 11.95 -4.96
CA HIS A 121 2.59 11.36 -3.63
C HIS A 121 1.10 11.24 -3.28
N HIS A 122 0.60 10.00 -3.05
CA HIS A 122 -0.82 9.76 -2.74
C HIS A 122 -1.00 8.86 -1.51
N CYS A 123 -0.43 9.30 -0.41
CA CYS A 123 -0.53 8.63 0.89
C CYS A 123 -1.10 9.59 1.95
N THR A 124 -1.53 9.05 3.08
CA THR A 124 -1.98 9.87 4.22
C THR A 124 -0.84 10.71 4.79
N PRO A 125 -1.13 11.88 5.40
CA PRO A 125 -0.09 12.87 5.74
C PRO A 125 0.95 12.38 6.76
N TRP A 126 0.58 11.48 7.68
CA TRP A 126 1.50 10.92 8.68
C TRP A 126 2.46 9.85 8.15
N ARG A 127 2.39 9.52 6.85
CA ARG A 127 3.20 8.46 6.23
C ARG A 127 4.44 8.97 5.52
N GLY A 128 5.00 10.11 5.95
CA GLY A 128 6.26 10.64 5.40
C GLY A 128 6.12 11.87 4.50
N LEU A 129 4.94 12.52 4.43
CA LEU A 129 4.77 13.76 3.68
C LEU A 129 5.72 14.86 4.18
N ASN A 130 5.96 14.97 5.50
CA ASN A 130 6.90 15.91 6.09
C ASN A 130 8.33 15.71 5.56
N VAL A 131 8.78 14.48 5.41
CA VAL A 131 10.10 14.14 4.86
C VAL A 131 10.17 14.52 3.38
N LEU A 132 9.12 14.19 2.62
CA LEU A 132 9.07 14.51 1.20
C LEU A 132 9.06 16.03 0.95
N LEU A 133 8.30 16.81 1.72
CA LEU A 133 8.30 18.26 1.60
C LEU A 133 9.66 18.87 1.96
N ALA A 134 10.35 18.33 2.97
CA ALA A 134 11.71 18.73 3.28
C ALA A 134 12.69 18.40 2.13
N ALA A 135 12.54 17.25 1.48
CA ALA A 135 13.31 16.89 0.30
C ALA A 135 13.04 17.87 -0.87
N MET A 136 11.77 18.22 -1.14
CA MET A 136 11.42 19.17 -2.20
C MET A 136 11.96 20.57 -1.96
N GLN A 137 12.18 21.00 -0.71
CA GLN A 137 12.83 22.29 -0.40
C GLN A 137 14.31 22.33 -0.84
N GLU A 138 14.98 21.19 -0.88
CA GLU A 138 16.38 21.08 -1.30
C GLU A 138 16.54 21.08 -2.82
N ILE A 139 15.52 20.64 -3.56
CA ILE A 139 15.54 20.55 -5.02
C ILE A 139 15.35 21.92 -5.63
N LYS A 140 16.34 22.36 -6.42
CA LYS A 140 16.36 23.67 -7.07
C LYS A 140 16.01 23.64 -8.55
N ASP A 141 15.92 22.44 -9.15
CA ASP A 141 15.54 22.31 -10.56
C ASP A 141 14.04 22.61 -10.73
N PRO A 142 13.66 23.66 -11.46
CA PRO A 142 12.27 24.04 -11.67
C PRO A 142 11.50 23.03 -12.55
N ASN A 143 12.20 22.14 -13.25
CA ASN A 143 11.59 21.10 -14.07
C ASN A 143 11.14 19.88 -13.24
N ILE A 144 11.49 19.81 -11.95
CA ILE A 144 11.05 18.76 -11.04
C ILE A 144 9.91 19.29 -10.16
N THR A 145 8.70 18.75 -10.37
CA THR A 145 7.50 19.20 -9.65
C THR A 145 6.81 18.03 -8.96
N LEU A 146 6.09 18.29 -7.86
CA LEU A 146 5.40 17.30 -7.06
C LEU A 146 3.91 17.64 -6.92
N ASP A 147 3.05 16.72 -7.29
CA ASP A 147 1.62 16.73 -6.96
C ASP A 147 1.37 15.90 -5.69
N VAL A 148 0.71 16.51 -4.69
CA VAL A 148 0.42 15.89 -3.40
C VAL A 148 -1.07 15.62 -3.27
N TYR A 149 -1.44 14.33 -3.34
CA TYR A 149 -2.78 13.82 -3.05
C TYR A 149 -2.80 13.23 -1.65
N SER A 150 -2.83 14.09 -0.63
CA SER A 150 -2.73 13.66 0.75
C SER A 150 -3.83 14.29 1.60
N SER A 151 -4.57 13.46 2.34
CA SER A 151 -5.65 13.87 3.23
C SER A 151 -6.03 12.73 4.16
N THR A 152 -6.59 13.06 5.32
CA THR A 152 -7.21 12.09 6.22
C THR A 152 -8.57 11.60 5.72
N GLN A 153 -9.15 12.26 4.69
CA GLN A 153 -10.49 11.99 4.16
C GLN A 153 -10.65 10.59 3.55
N VAL A 154 -9.57 9.91 3.20
CA VAL A 154 -9.60 8.51 2.74
C VAL A 154 -10.30 7.58 3.75
N TYR A 155 -10.27 7.93 5.03
CA TYR A 155 -10.95 7.20 6.11
C TYR A 155 -12.36 7.73 6.44
N GLY A 156 -12.94 8.55 5.56
CA GLY A 156 -14.28 9.10 5.68
C GLY A 156 -14.36 10.46 6.38
N ASP A 157 -15.51 11.10 6.25
CA ASP A 157 -15.71 12.48 6.75
C ASP A 157 -15.61 12.58 8.27
N ALA A 158 -16.09 11.57 9.01
CA ALA A 158 -15.99 11.54 10.47
C ALA A 158 -14.53 11.51 10.94
N PHE A 159 -13.70 10.69 10.31
CA PHE A 159 -12.27 10.62 10.62
C PHE A 159 -11.56 11.92 10.27
N LYS A 160 -11.85 12.49 9.10
CA LYS A 160 -11.30 13.79 8.68
C LYS A 160 -11.62 14.88 9.69
N ASN A 161 -12.90 15.03 10.06
CA ASN A 161 -13.34 16.07 11.00
C ASN A 161 -12.66 15.98 12.37
N ALA A 162 -12.29 14.77 12.79
CA ALA A 162 -11.63 14.55 14.08
C ALA A 162 -10.10 14.72 14.02
N ASN A 163 -9.45 14.49 12.87
CA ASN A 163 -7.99 14.32 12.80
C ASN A 163 -7.27 15.23 11.81
N ASP A 164 -7.96 15.88 10.85
CA ASP A 164 -7.30 16.62 9.77
C ASP A 164 -6.60 17.91 10.24
N ASP A 165 -7.07 18.49 11.34
CA ASP A 165 -6.54 19.75 11.88
C ASP A 165 -5.07 19.65 12.28
N GLU A 166 -4.63 18.51 12.76
CA GLU A 166 -3.24 18.23 13.12
C GLU A 166 -2.29 18.40 11.90
N PHE A 167 -2.78 18.09 10.70
CA PHE A 167 -1.98 18.10 9.48
C PHE A 167 -2.09 19.40 8.67
N LYS A 168 -2.94 20.35 9.07
CA LYS A 168 -3.05 21.67 8.42
C LYS A 168 -1.71 22.39 8.24
N PRO A 169 -0.81 22.44 9.26
CA PRO A 169 0.50 23.08 9.07
C PRO A 169 1.32 22.46 7.96
N LEU A 170 1.24 21.15 7.78
CA LEU A 170 1.93 20.41 6.74
C LEU A 170 1.35 20.72 5.35
N TYR A 171 0.02 20.81 5.23
CA TYR A 171 -0.63 21.22 3.99
C TYR A 171 -0.30 22.66 3.60
N GLU A 172 -0.24 23.57 4.56
CA GLU A 172 0.18 24.96 4.32
C GLU A 172 1.66 25.06 3.93
N GLN A 173 2.52 24.20 4.47
CA GLN A 173 3.90 24.09 4.02
C GLN A 173 3.96 23.64 2.55
N ALA A 174 3.19 22.60 2.18
CA ALA A 174 3.13 22.13 0.80
C ALA A 174 2.72 23.23 -0.17
N LYS A 175 1.69 24.02 0.15
CA LYS A 175 1.21 25.14 -0.68
C LYS A 175 2.21 26.29 -0.86
N LYS A 176 3.18 26.42 0.04
CA LYS A 176 4.21 27.49 -0.01
C LYS A 176 5.42 27.13 -0.87
N LEU A 177 5.60 25.86 -1.18
CA LEU A 177 6.73 25.41 -2.00
C LEU A 177 6.44 25.63 -3.49
N PRO A 178 7.31 26.33 -4.23
CA PRO A 178 7.04 26.69 -5.62
C PRO A 178 7.01 25.48 -6.58
N ASN A 179 7.64 24.38 -6.19
CA ASN A 179 7.70 23.12 -6.94
C ASN A 179 6.75 22.04 -6.40
N VAL A 180 5.79 22.40 -5.54
CA VAL A 180 4.80 21.48 -4.97
C VAL A 180 3.39 22.00 -5.23
N ASN A 181 2.53 21.15 -5.76
CA ASN A 181 1.10 21.40 -5.94
C ASN A 181 0.30 20.53 -4.94
N TYR A 182 -0.25 21.15 -3.90
CA TYR A 182 -1.10 20.44 -2.93
C TYR A 182 -2.53 20.34 -3.46
N ILE A 183 -2.96 19.16 -3.81
CA ILE A 183 -4.30 18.87 -4.38
C ILE A 183 -5.27 18.38 -3.30
N GLY A 184 -4.77 17.68 -2.28
CA GLY A 184 -5.61 17.08 -1.26
C GLY A 184 -6.24 15.75 -1.68
N TYR A 185 -7.44 15.44 -1.17
CA TYR A 185 -8.10 14.17 -1.44
C TYR A 185 -8.60 14.07 -2.88
N LYS A 186 -8.34 12.91 -3.48
CA LYS A 186 -9.04 12.42 -4.68
C LYS A 186 -9.41 10.95 -4.47
N PRO A 187 -10.51 10.47 -5.06
CA PRO A 187 -10.83 9.03 -5.07
C PRO A 187 -9.73 8.20 -5.70
N ASN A 188 -9.57 6.95 -5.26
CA ASN A 188 -8.52 6.05 -5.78
C ASN A 188 -8.64 5.86 -7.30
N GLU A 189 -9.86 5.77 -7.85
CA GLU A 189 -10.09 5.65 -9.29
C GLU A 189 -9.49 6.83 -10.07
N TYR A 190 -9.65 8.05 -9.56
CA TYR A 190 -9.02 9.23 -10.14
C TYR A 190 -7.50 9.12 -10.16
N ILE A 191 -6.91 8.69 -9.04
CA ILE A 191 -5.45 8.51 -8.95
C ILE A 191 -4.96 7.48 -9.97
N LEU A 192 -5.66 6.34 -10.06
CA LEU A 192 -5.31 5.26 -11.00
C LEU A 192 -5.43 5.68 -12.47
N GLU A 193 -6.45 6.46 -12.80
CA GLU A 193 -6.67 7.00 -14.15
C GLU A 193 -5.54 7.94 -14.58
N HIS A 194 -5.02 8.75 -13.63
CA HIS A 194 -4.00 9.77 -13.88
C HIS A 194 -2.59 9.33 -13.50
N MET A 195 -2.38 8.08 -13.03
CA MET A 195 -1.08 7.62 -12.57
C MET A 195 0.02 7.75 -13.64
N THR A 196 -0.32 7.50 -14.90
CA THR A 196 0.64 7.61 -16.01
C THR A 196 0.92 9.03 -16.51
N ASP A 197 0.29 10.05 -15.90
CA ASP A 197 0.68 11.45 -16.11
C ASP A 197 1.96 11.81 -15.35
N TYR A 198 2.37 10.94 -14.42
CA TYR A 198 3.54 11.10 -13.56
C TYR A 198 4.69 10.22 -14.00
N ASP A 199 5.90 10.67 -13.67
CA ASP A 199 7.15 9.98 -13.99
C ASP A 199 7.70 9.22 -12.79
N MET A 200 7.48 9.73 -11.56
CA MET A 200 7.94 9.10 -10.34
C MET A 200 6.89 9.15 -9.24
N PHE A 201 6.77 8.05 -8.49
CA PHE A 201 6.09 8.01 -7.21
C PHE A 201 7.13 8.06 -6.09
N VAL A 202 7.04 9.04 -5.20
CA VAL A 202 8.02 9.24 -4.14
C VAL A 202 7.38 9.06 -2.77
N TYR A 203 7.89 8.07 -2.04
CA TYR A 203 7.32 7.66 -0.76
C TYR A 203 8.41 7.37 0.29
N PRO A 204 9.00 8.41 0.93
CA PRO A 204 9.93 8.24 2.05
C PRO A 204 9.14 7.95 3.33
N SER A 205 8.65 6.72 3.47
CA SER A 205 7.75 6.32 4.56
C SER A 205 8.39 6.47 5.93
N VAL A 206 7.64 7.05 6.88
CA VAL A 206 7.92 7.02 8.32
C VAL A 206 6.94 6.10 9.05
N PHE A 207 6.10 5.40 8.31
CA PHE A 207 5.15 4.43 8.80
C PHE A 207 5.62 3.01 8.45
N GLU A 208 5.61 2.10 9.41
CA GLU A 208 5.99 0.70 9.21
C GLU A 208 4.90 -0.02 8.42
N GLU A 209 5.03 -0.01 7.09
CA GLU A 209 4.02 -0.52 6.18
C GLU A 209 3.82 -2.03 6.31
N THR A 210 2.56 -2.45 6.31
CA THR A 210 2.20 -3.89 6.23
C THR A 210 2.17 -4.42 4.81
N PHE A 211 2.07 -3.52 3.79
CA PHE A 211 2.08 -3.86 2.37
C PHE A 211 2.38 -2.65 1.48
N CYS A 212 1.63 -1.56 1.56
CA CYS A 212 1.61 -0.37 0.70
C CYS A 212 0.94 -0.56 -0.68
N ALA A 213 -0.39 -0.39 -0.73
CA ALA A 213 -1.14 -0.44 -1.99
C ALA A 213 -0.73 0.67 -2.97
N SER A 214 -0.42 1.87 -2.47
CA SER A 214 0.00 3.01 -3.31
C SER A 214 1.28 2.72 -4.10
N ALA A 215 2.25 2.06 -3.47
CA ALA A 215 3.47 1.64 -4.17
C ALA A 215 3.18 0.55 -5.21
N LEU A 216 2.32 -0.43 -4.88
CA LEU A 216 1.88 -1.44 -5.86
C LEU A 216 1.23 -0.80 -7.09
N GLU A 217 0.35 0.18 -6.88
CA GLU A 217 -0.37 0.87 -7.94
C GLU A 217 0.58 1.65 -8.87
N ALA A 218 1.56 2.35 -8.30
CA ALA A 218 2.58 3.05 -9.06
C ALA A 218 3.47 2.08 -9.88
N LEU A 219 3.94 1.00 -9.25
CA LEU A 219 4.76 -0.02 -9.89
C LEU A 219 4.02 -0.73 -11.02
N ALA A 220 2.75 -1.07 -10.81
CA ALA A 220 1.90 -1.70 -11.83
C ALA A 220 1.61 -0.79 -13.01
N SER A 221 1.66 0.52 -12.81
CA SER A 221 1.47 1.54 -13.86
C SER A 221 2.77 1.90 -14.60
N GLY A 222 3.91 1.33 -14.22
CA GLY A 222 5.20 1.62 -14.83
C GLY A 222 5.76 2.99 -14.47
N VAL A 223 5.34 3.54 -13.34
CA VAL A 223 5.90 4.75 -12.76
C VAL A 223 7.18 4.39 -12.00
N HIS A 224 8.24 5.19 -12.13
CA HIS A 224 9.48 4.96 -11.39
C HIS A 224 9.26 5.24 -9.91
N VAL A 225 9.66 4.32 -9.04
CA VAL A 225 9.39 4.44 -7.60
C VAL A 225 10.65 4.77 -6.83
N ILE A 226 10.56 5.76 -5.95
CA ILE A 226 11.57 6.09 -4.95
C ILE A 226 10.93 5.90 -3.58
N THR A 227 11.43 4.97 -2.79
CA THR A 227 10.89 4.66 -1.47
C THR A 227 11.99 4.25 -0.52
N ASN A 228 11.64 3.79 0.69
CA ASN A 228 12.61 3.22 1.64
C ASN A 228 12.25 1.75 1.97
N ASN A 229 13.10 1.14 2.78
CA ASN A 229 12.99 -0.27 3.16
C ASN A 229 12.26 -0.48 4.50
N PHE A 230 11.33 0.41 4.88
CA PHE A 230 10.64 0.35 6.16
C PHE A 230 9.39 -0.52 6.11
N GLY A 231 9.28 -1.46 7.04
CA GLY A 231 8.20 -2.44 7.07
C GLY A 231 8.23 -3.39 5.86
N ALA A 232 7.06 -3.66 5.28
CA ALA A 232 6.91 -4.54 4.14
C ALA A 232 7.23 -3.89 2.78
N LEU A 233 7.75 -2.66 2.74
CA LEU A 233 8.02 -1.96 1.47
C LEU A 233 9.00 -2.73 0.58
N TYR A 234 10.07 -3.30 1.17
CA TYR A 234 11.01 -4.13 0.40
C TYR A 234 10.35 -5.38 -0.19
N GLU A 235 9.44 -6.02 0.56
CA GLU A 235 8.68 -7.17 0.05
C GLU A 235 7.70 -6.79 -1.06
N THR A 236 6.98 -5.66 -0.89
CA THR A 236 5.98 -5.22 -1.87
C THR A 236 6.62 -4.72 -3.15
N CYS A 237 7.73 -4.01 -3.03
CA CYS A 237 8.37 -3.31 -4.15
C CYS A 237 9.50 -4.12 -4.80
N ALA A 238 10.02 -5.15 -4.12
CA ALA A 238 11.15 -5.98 -4.56
C ALA A 238 12.37 -5.11 -4.99
N GLU A 239 13.05 -5.46 -6.05
CA GLU A 239 14.26 -4.76 -6.54
C GLU A 239 13.94 -3.63 -7.57
N TRP A 240 12.65 -3.25 -7.70
CA TRP A 240 12.25 -2.29 -8.72
C TRP A 240 12.53 -0.82 -8.37
N PRO A 241 12.33 -0.35 -7.10
CA PRO A 241 12.55 1.04 -6.74
C PRO A 241 14.01 1.42 -6.56
N VAL A 242 14.26 2.72 -6.58
CA VAL A 242 15.41 3.29 -5.89
C VAL A 242 15.08 3.35 -4.40
N TYR A 243 15.87 2.65 -3.57
CA TYR A 243 15.73 2.65 -2.13
C TYR A 243 16.58 3.71 -1.46
N VAL A 244 15.94 4.50 -0.62
CA VAL A 244 16.59 5.33 0.40
C VAL A 244 16.55 4.57 1.72
N ASN A 245 17.67 4.44 2.41
CA ASN A 245 17.66 3.75 3.71
C ASN A 245 16.80 4.49 4.73
N TYR A 246 15.90 3.76 5.40
CA TYR A 246 15.14 4.33 6.49
C TYR A 246 16.07 4.74 7.65
N THR A 247 15.78 5.89 8.23
CA THR A 247 16.42 6.38 9.44
C THR A 247 15.43 7.24 10.24
N GLU A 248 15.54 7.19 11.56
CA GLU A 248 14.77 8.07 12.45
C GLU A 248 15.18 9.54 12.32
N ASN A 249 16.35 9.80 11.78
CA ASN A 249 16.76 11.16 11.40
C ASN A 249 16.09 11.57 10.09
N HIS A 250 14.88 12.09 10.20
CA HIS A 250 14.08 12.53 9.06
C HIS A 250 14.75 13.57 8.18
N ARG A 251 15.66 14.39 8.72
CA ARG A 251 16.44 15.37 7.92
C ARG A 251 17.41 14.66 6.98
N ASN A 252 18.12 13.65 7.50
CA ASN A 252 19.04 12.87 6.68
C ASN A 252 18.28 12.08 5.61
N MET A 253 17.12 11.53 5.97
CA MET A 253 16.25 10.83 5.03
C MET A 253 15.70 11.77 3.94
N ALA A 254 15.33 13.00 4.28
CA ALA A 254 14.89 14.00 3.32
C ALA A 254 16.02 14.36 2.33
N HIS A 255 17.25 14.59 2.84
CA HIS A 255 18.42 14.86 2.00
C HIS A 255 18.72 13.70 1.03
N ALA A 256 18.71 12.47 1.53
CA ALA A 256 18.92 11.29 0.70
C ALA A 256 17.79 11.13 -0.35
N THR A 257 16.53 11.42 0.03
CA THR A 257 15.39 11.39 -0.89
C THR A 257 15.53 12.46 -1.98
N ALA A 258 15.92 13.69 -1.64
CA ALA A 258 16.18 14.75 -2.62
C ALA A 258 17.28 14.34 -3.61
N SER A 259 18.37 13.78 -3.11
CA SER A 259 19.47 13.27 -3.93
C SER A 259 19.02 12.14 -4.87
N ALA A 260 18.22 11.22 -4.36
CA ALA A 260 17.66 10.10 -5.16
C ALA A 260 16.74 10.64 -6.28
N ILE A 261 15.87 11.62 -5.99
CA ILE A 261 14.99 12.26 -6.99
C ILE A 261 15.81 12.91 -8.10
N VAL A 262 16.78 13.75 -7.75
CA VAL A 262 17.60 14.47 -8.74
C VAL A 262 18.43 13.49 -9.58
N THR A 263 19.01 12.48 -8.94
CA THR A 263 19.77 11.42 -9.64
C THR A 263 18.87 10.64 -10.60
N ALA A 264 17.70 10.16 -10.14
CA ALA A 264 16.77 9.44 -10.99
C ALA A 264 16.28 10.29 -12.17
N ALA A 265 15.97 11.57 -11.95
CA ALA A 265 15.57 12.49 -13.00
C ALA A 265 16.63 12.63 -14.11
N SER A 266 17.91 12.55 -13.77
CA SER A 266 19.01 12.71 -14.72
C SER A 266 19.14 11.56 -15.74
N TYR A 267 18.71 10.33 -15.37
CA TYR A 267 18.80 9.14 -16.22
C TYR A 267 17.46 8.55 -16.64
N LEU A 268 16.33 9.17 -16.24
CA LEU A 268 15.00 8.60 -16.50
C LEU A 268 14.73 8.38 -18.00
N HIS A 269 15.36 9.16 -18.88
CA HIS A 269 15.24 9.07 -20.34
C HIS A 269 16.08 7.95 -20.98
N GLU A 270 16.98 7.33 -20.22
CA GLU A 270 17.88 6.31 -20.75
C GLU A 270 17.13 5.03 -21.10
N ASP A 271 17.50 4.39 -22.22
CA ASP A 271 16.81 3.21 -22.73
C ASP A 271 16.75 2.08 -21.70
N PHE A 272 17.84 1.84 -20.97
CA PHE A 272 17.88 0.78 -19.96
C PHE A 272 16.87 1.02 -18.80
N ILE A 273 16.57 2.29 -18.46
CA ILE A 273 15.52 2.59 -17.48
C ILE A 273 14.14 2.38 -18.08
N GLN A 274 13.94 2.76 -19.34
CA GLN A 274 12.66 2.53 -20.00
C GLN A 274 12.36 1.02 -20.13
N GLU A 275 13.35 0.21 -20.43
CA GLU A 275 13.25 -1.26 -20.46
C GLU A 275 12.96 -1.83 -19.05
N HIS A 276 13.66 -1.33 -18.02
CA HIS A 276 13.41 -1.70 -16.61
C HIS A 276 11.96 -1.45 -16.20
N LEU A 277 11.39 -0.29 -16.55
CA LEU A 277 9.99 0.04 -16.26
C LEU A 277 9.00 -0.84 -17.02
N ASP A 278 9.32 -1.25 -18.25
CA ASP A 278 8.50 -2.20 -19.01
C ASP A 278 8.49 -3.59 -18.35
N GLU A 279 9.65 -4.08 -17.90
CA GLU A 279 9.75 -5.36 -17.17
C GLU A 279 9.06 -5.28 -15.79
N GLN A 280 9.15 -4.14 -15.12
CA GLN A 280 8.42 -3.87 -13.87
C GLN A 280 6.92 -4.09 -14.07
N VAL A 281 6.29 -3.48 -15.09
CA VAL A 281 4.86 -3.66 -15.38
C VAL A 281 4.52 -5.13 -15.64
N LYS A 282 5.34 -5.84 -16.44
CA LYS A 282 5.14 -7.26 -16.74
C LYS A 282 5.18 -8.11 -15.45
N PHE A 283 6.14 -7.84 -14.56
CA PHE A 283 6.26 -8.50 -13.27
C PHE A 283 5.01 -8.32 -12.42
N TYR A 284 4.58 -7.05 -12.21
CA TYR A 284 3.41 -6.78 -11.37
C TYR A 284 2.12 -7.32 -12.00
N LYS A 285 1.95 -7.25 -13.31
CA LYS A 285 0.83 -7.87 -14.01
C LYS A 285 0.77 -9.38 -13.81
N ARG A 286 1.91 -10.04 -13.85
CA ARG A 286 2.00 -11.49 -13.68
C ARG A 286 1.68 -11.95 -12.26
N PHE A 287 2.21 -11.25 -11.24
CA PHE A 287 2.17 -11.73 -9.85
C PHE A 287 1.14 -11.03 -8.96
N TYR A 288 0.73 -9.81 -9.32
CA TYR A 288 -0.14 -8.98 -8.48
C TYR A 288 -1.46 -8.59 -9.16
N SER A 289 -1.74 -9.09 -10.37
CA SER A 289 -3.07 -8.86 -10.97
C SER A 289 -4.17 -9.54 -10.15
N TRP A 290 -5.34 -8.91 -10.10
CA TRP A 290 -6.49 -9.54 -9.43
C TRP A 290 -6.91 -10.86 -10.06
N ASN A 291 -6.67 -11.09 -11.35
CA ASN A 291 -6.86 -12.40 -11.95
C ASN A 291 -5.98 -13.47 -11.27
N LYS A 292 -4.71 -13.13 -11.00
CA LYS A 292 -3.79 -14.02 -10.27
C LYS A 292 -4.21 -14.17 -8.79
N LYS A 293 -4.55 -13.08 -8.11
CA LYS A 293 -4.98 -13.10 -6.71
C LYS A 293 -6.28 -13.88 -6.52
N ALA A 294 -7.22 -13.76 -7.45
CA ALA A 294 -8.46 -14.55 -7.43
C ALA A 294 -8.19 -16.06 -7.49
N MET A 295 -7.21 -16.50 -8.29
CA MET A 295 -6.80 -17.93 -8.32
C MET A 295 -6.22 -18.38 -6.97
N GLU A 296 -5.39 -17.57 -6.34
CA GLU A 296 -4.83 -17.84 -5.01
C GLU A 296 -5.94 -17.95 -3.95
N TRP A 297 -6.85 -16.97 -3.94
CA TRP A 297 -8.01 -16.99 -3.06
C TRP A 297 -8.92 -18.19 -3.29
N GLN A 298 -9.26 -18.50 -4.54
CA GLN A 298 -10.14 -19.66 -4.86
C GLN A 298 -9.50 -20.97 -4.43
N SER A 299 -8.19 -21.14 -4.66
CA SER A 299 -7.47 -22.35 -4.24
C SER A 299 -7.50 -22.49 -2.71
N PHE A 300 -7.18 -21.41 -1.99
CA PHE A 300 -7.21 -21.38 -0.55
C PHE A 300 -8.63 -21.67 0.00
N LEU A 301 -9.65 -20.95 -0.48
CA LEU A 301 -11.03 -21.09 0.00
C LEU A 301 -11.59 -22.51 -0.22
N LYS A 302 -11.29 -23.13 -1.36
CA LYS A 302 -11.70 -24.53 -1.63
C LYS A 302 -11.09 -25.46 -0.58
N GLY A 303 -9.79 -25.36 -0.30
CA GLY A 303 -9.11 -26.17 0.70
C GLY A 303 -9.69 -25.98 2.10
N ALA A 304 -9.86 -24.72 2.53
CA ALA A 304 -10.38 -24.38 3.85
C ALA A 304 -11.83 -24.84 4.07
N ILE A 305 -12.67 -24.73 3.02
CA ILE A 305 -14.06 -25.21 3.05
C ILE A 305 -14.10 -26.74 3.12
N ASP A 306 -13.29 -27.42 2.31
CA ASP A 306 -13.22 -28.88 2.27
C ASP A 306 -12.73 -29.45 3.61
N GLU A 307 -11.74 -28.81 4.23
CA GLU A 307 -11.25 -29.19 5.55
C GLU A 307 -12.34 -29.07 6.63
N LYS A 308 -13.08 -27.95 6.65
CA LYS A 308 -14.09 -27.71 7.70
C LYS A 308 -15.33 -28.59 7.57
N PHE A 309 -15.77 -28.92 6.35
CA PHE A 309 -17.08 -29.52 6.10
C PHE A 309 -17.03 -30.95 5.57
N LYS A 310 -15.85 -31.49 5.23
CA LYS A 310 -15.68 -32.87 4.80
C LYS A 310 -14.95 -33.75 5.85
N ALA A 311 -14.40 -33.12 6.91
CA ALA A 311 -13.85 -33.81 8.07
C ALA A 311 -14.98 -34.14 9.04
#